data_5632c489e8b7f318c7ee166bd48e1c2d
#
_entry.id   5632c489e8b7f318c7ee166bd48e1c2d
#
_cell.length_a   1.000
_cell.length_b   1.000
_cell.length_c   1.000
_cell.angle_alpha   90.00
_cell.angle_beta   90.00
_cell.angle_gamma   90.00
#
_symmetry.space_group_name_H-M   'P 1'
#
loop_
_entity.id
_entity.type
_entity.pdbx_description
1 polymer ?
#
loop_
_entity_poly.entity_id
_entity_poly.type
_entity_poly.pdbx_seq_one_letter_code
_entity_poly.pdbx_strand_id
1 'polypeptide(L)'
;MVNEIAVISGKGGTGKSTLLLSMIPYFEKIVIADCDVDAPDLKILLSEEITKEEEFIGFKRPVIDYAKCRYCGLCYEKCNFDAITETIEVKKGLCEGCGVCDYVCPSGAITMVDHPIGKIYQRRTIFGSMIDARLVPGEESSGKLVSEVRKRSKEVALTEKAETILIDGSPGIACNVISTISGVSKALIVTEPTLSGIHDLKRVLSLSEMFSVEAKIIINKYDLNLDMVEEIEKYCKEQNIDIILKIPFEKKIVESISNLKIPSTCDIPFFESSEWLKFIEYIQK
;
A
#
# COMPACT_ATOMS: atom_id res chain seq x y z
N MET A 1 19.40 -5.82 -10.43
CA MET A 1 18.43 -5.58 -9.34
C MET A 1 17.10 -5.25 -10.01
N VAL A 2 15.99 -5.72 -9.46
CA VAL A 2 14.66 -5.38 -9.97
C VAL A 2 14.36 -3.92 -9.59
N ASN A 3 13.84 -3.13 -10.53
CA ASN A 3 13.46 -1.75 -10.30
C ASN A 3 12.10 -1.70 -9.59
N GLU A 4 12.03 -1.11 -8.40
CA GLU A 4 10.79 -0.97 -7.64
C GLU A 4 10.28 0.48 -7.72
N ILE A 5 9.12 0.68 -8.31
CA ILE A 5 8.48 2.00 -8.46
C ILE A 5 7.18 2.00 -7.66
N ALA A 6 7.13 2.79 -6.59
CA ALA A 6 5.95 2.93 -5.76
C ALA A 6 5.15 4.18 -6.14
N VAL A 7 3.86 4.03 -6.34
CA VAL A 7 2.90 5.14 -6.50
C VAL A 7 2.17 5.33 -5.19
N ILE A 8 2.31 6.48 -4.57
CA ILE A 8 1.73 6.81 -3.27
C ILE A 8 1.04 8.18 -3.30
N SER A 9 0.28 8.49 -2.26
CA SER A 9 -0.36 9.80 -2.11
C SER A 9 -0.62 10.13 -0.65
N GLY A 10 -0.74 11.41 -0.32
CA GLY A 10 -1.05 11.85 1.04
C GLY A 10 -2.50 11.61 1.45
N LYS A 11 -3.43 11.47 0.49
CA LYS A 11 -4.86 11.19 0.74
C LYS A 11 -5.45 10.24 -0.30
N GLY A 12 -6.61 9.65 0.00
CA GLY A 12 -7.39 8.86 -0.94
C GLY A 12 -8.00 9.70 -2.06
N GLY A 13 -8.29 9.09 -3.21
CA GLY A 13 -8.98 9.74 -4.34
C GLY A 13 -8.13 10.65 -5.23
N THR A 14 -6.81 10.75 -5.00
CA THR A 14 -5.89 11.57 -5.82
C THR A 14 -5.62 11.00 -7.22
N GLY A 15 -6.09 9.78 -7.52
CA GLY A 15 -5.86 9.12 -8.81
C GLY A 15 -4.61 8.24 -8.88
N LYS A 16 -4.04 7.87 -7.76
CA LYS A 16 -2.88 6.99 -7.59
C LYS A 16 -2.99 5.67 -8.38
N SER A 17 -4.01 4.86 -8.08
CA SER A 17 -4.25 3.57 -8.75
C SER A 17 -4.59 3.75 -10.24
N THR A 18 -5.31 4.84 -10.60
CA THR A 18 -5.59 5.20 -12.00
C THR A 18 -4.32 5.49 -12.78
N LEU A 19 -3.38 6.23 -12.18
CA LEU A 19 -2.07 6.49 -12.78
C LEU A 19 -1.29 5.19 -12.97
N LEU A 20 -1.19 4.38 -11.92
CA LEU A 20 -0.48 3.09 -11.98
C LEU A 20 -1.07 2.18 -13.07
N LEU A 21 -2.39 2.04 -13.12
CA LEU A 21 -3.07 1.28 -14.18
C LEU A 21 -2.71 1.81 -15.56
N SER A 22 -2.65 3.15 -15.73
CA SER A 22 -2.31 3.77 -17.01
C SER A 22 -0.85 3.57 -17.42
N MET A 23 0.05 3.32 -16.47
CA MET A 23 1.46 3.02 -16.71
C MET A 23 1.68 1.57 -17.19
N ILE A 24 0.93 0.62 -16.65
CA ILE A 24 1.14 -0.83 -16.83
C ILE A 24 1.32 -1.25 -18.29
N PRO A 25 0.50 -0.80 -19.29
CA PRO A 25 0.64 -1.25 -20.67
C PRO A 25 1.95 -0.89 -21.37
N TYR A 26 2.75 -0.03 -20.78
CA TYR A 26 4.05 0.40 -21.35
C TYR A 26 5.23 -0.45 -20.84
N PHE A 27 5.00 -1.44 -20.00
CA PHE A 27 6.04 -2.32 -19.47
C PHE A 27 5.83 -3.75 -19.96
N GLU A 28 6.91 -4.42 -20.37
CA GLU A 28 6.84 -5.79 -20.91
C GLU A 28 7.06 -6.89 -19.85
N LYS A 29 7.91 -6.63 -18.86
CA LYS A 29 8.34 -7.62 -17.85
C LYS A 29 8.13 -7.07 -16.46
N ILE A 30 6.91 -7.11 -15.99
CA ILE A 30 6.54 -6.53 -14.70
C ILE A 30 5.92 -7.55 -13.74
N VAL A 31 6.08 -7.23 -12.46
CA VAL A 31 5.19 -7.72 -11.40
C VAL A 31 4.45 -6.51 -10.83
N ILE A 32 3.18 -6.69 -10.53
CA ILE A 32 2.32 -5.66 -9.96
C ILE A 32 2.11 -6.01 -8.48
N ALA A 33 2.31 -5.04 -7.59
CA ALA A 33 2.08 -5.19 -6.16
C ALA A 33 0.97 -4.24 -5.72
N ASP A 34 -0.18 -4.77 -5.30
CA ASP A 34 -1.24 -3.98 -4.67
C ASP A 34 -1.00 -3.96 -3.16
N CYS A 35 -0.43 -2.85 -2.67
CA CYS A 35 -0.13 -2.61 -1.27
C CYS A 35 -1.22 -1.81 -0.54
N ASP A 36 -2.34 -1.50 -1.20
CA ASP A 36 -3.53 -0.96 -0.54
C ASP A 36 -4.37 -2.11 0.07
N VAL A 37 -3.80 -2.77 1.07
CA VAL A 37 -4.35 -4.00 1.69
C VAL A 37 -5.70 -3.80 2.41
N ASP A 38 -6.07 -2.55 2.66
CA ASP A 38 -7.37 -2.17 3.24
C ASP A 38 -8.46 -2.13 2.16
N ALA A 39 -8.11 -1.66 0.95
CA ALA A 39 -9.02 -1.54 -0.19
C ALA A 39 -8.35 -1.93 -1.53
N PRO A 40 -7.92 -3.20 -1.71
CA PRO A 40 -7.20 -3.63 -2.91
C PRO A 40 -8.12 -3.67 -4.13
N ASP A 41 -7.98 -2.69 -5.03
CA ASP A 41 -8.88 -2.48 -6.16
C ASP A 41 -8.30 -2.89 -7.52
N LEU A 42 -6.97 -2.99 -7.66
CA LEU A 42 -6.33 -3.30 -8.95
C LEU A 42 -6.82 -4.61 -9.57
N LYS A 43 -7.15 -5.60 -8.73
CA LYS A 43 -7.68 -6.90 -9.16
C LYS A 43 -8.97 -6.81 -9.97
N ILE A 44 -9.76 -5.74 -9.79
CA ILE A 44 -11.05 -5.56 -10.47
C ILE A 44 -10.83 -5.37 -11.98
N LEU A 45 -9.73 -4.69 -12.35
CA LEU A 45 -9.40 -4.42 -13.75
C LEU A 45 -8.38 -5.39 -14.34
N LEU A 46 -7.51 -5.96 -13.51
CA LEU A 46 -6.33 -6.68 -14.00
C LEU A 46 -6.42 -8.20 -13.85
N SER A 47 -7.16 -8.71 -12.84
CA SER A 47 -7.09 -10.12 -12.48
C SER A 47 -7.86 -11.01 -13.45
N GLU A 48 -7.16 -11.99 -14.02
CA GLU A 48 -7.77 -13.08 -14.78
C GLU A 48 -8.02 -14.31 -13.89
N GLU A 49 -7.04 -14.70 -13.09
CA GLU A 49 -7.07 -15.92 -12.31
C GLU A 49 -6.25 -15.81 -11.03
N ILE A 50 -6.72 -16.40 -9.94
CA ILE A 50 -5.93 -16.63 -8.73
C ILE A 50 -5.10 -17.88 -8.94
N THR A 51 -3.77 -17.75 -8.95
CA THR A 51 -2.83 -18.87 -9.10
C THR A 51 -2.36 -19.43 -7.75
N LYS A 52 -2.36 -18.59 -6.71
CA LYS A 52 -2.01 -18.99 -5.34
C LYS A 52 -2.76 -18.15 -4.32
N GLU A 53 -3.19 -18.78 -3.23
CA GLU A 53 -3.80 -18.12 -2.07
C GLU A 53 -3.15 -18.67 -0.81
N GLU A 54 -2.77 -17.79 0.13
CA GLU A 54 -2.16 -18.16 1.40
C GLU A 54 -2.71 -17.29 2.53
N GLU A 55 -2.87 -17.90 3.71
CA GLU A 55 -3.20 -17.16 4.93
C GLU A 55 -1.97 -16.39 5.40
N PHE A 56 -2.19 -15.16 5.86
CA PHE A 56 -1.15 -14.35 6.49
C PHE A 56 -1.28 -14.35 8.00
N ILE A 57 -0.26 -14.87 8.67
CA ILE A 57 -0.14 -14.90 10.13
C ILE A 57 0.61 -13.65 10.57
N GLY A 58 -0.12 -12.65 11.08
CA GLY A 58 0.48 -11.37 11.48
C GLY A 58 1.04 -11.36 12.89
N PHE A 59 0.38 -12.07 13.80
CA PHE A 59 0.78 -12.19 15.21
C PHE A 59 0.14 -13.43 15.83
N LYS A 60 0.52 -13.72 17.08
CA LYS A 60 -0.08 -14.78 17.87
C LYS A 60 -1.14 -14.22 18.81
N ARG A 61 -2.16 -15.01 19.11
CA ARG A 61 -3.15 -14.67 20.14
C ARG A 61 -3.14 -15.68 21.28
N PRO A 62 -3.40 -15.23 22.53
CA PRO A 62 -3.48 -16.12 23.66
C PRO A 62 -4.74 -16.97 23.62
N VAL A 63 -4.58 -18.26 23.84
CA VAL A 63 -5.67 -19.22 24.14
C VAL A 63 -5.51 -19.65 25.57
N ILE A 64 -6.59 -19.59 26.35
CA ILE A 64 -6.59 -19.89 27.77
C ILE A 64 -7.21 -21.27 28.00
N ASP A 65 -6.42 -22.16 28.61
CA ASP A 65 -6.89 -23.46 29.11
C ASP A 65 -7.51 -23.26 30.51
N TYR A 66 -8.83 -23.14 30.52
CA TYR A 66 -9.57 -22.90 31.77
C TYR A 66 -9.50 -24.06 32.78
N ALA A 67 -9.12 -25.27 32.35
CA ALA A 67 -8.90 -26.39 33.24
C ALA A 67 -7.60 -26.23 34.06
N LYS A 68 -6.62 -25.51 33.54
CA LYS A 68 -5.36 -25.17 34.23
C LYS A 68 -5.40 -23.80 34.88
N CYS A 69 -6.33 -22.95 34.50
CA CYS A 69 -6.41 -21.56 34.97
C CYS A 69 -6.79 -21.53 36.47
N ARG A 70 -6.01 -20.79 37.26
CA ARG A 70 -6.26 -20.56 38.70
C ARG A 70 -6.99 -19.28 39.01
N TYR A 71 -7.40 -18.53 37.97
CA TYR A 71 -8.08 -17.22 38.06
C TYR A 71 -7.34 -16.22 38.96
N CYS A 72 -5.99 -16.22 38.94
CA CYS A 72 -5.16 -15.37 39.81
C CYS A 72 -5.11 -13.89 39.38
N GLY A 73 -5.64 -13.52 38.20
CA GLY A 73 -5.72 -12.16 37.70
C GLY A 73 -4.44 -11.58 37.10
N LEU A 74 -3.27 -12.23 37.22
CA LEU A 74 -1.99 -11.66 36.75
C LEU A 74 -1.98 -11.29 35.27
N CYS A 75 -2.58 -12.10 34.39
CA CYS A 75 -2.65 -11.83 32.97
C CYS A 75 -3.53 -10.59 32.66
N TYR A 76 -4.58 -10.36 33.43
CA TYR A 76 -5.39 -9.13 33.36
C TYR A 76 -4.60 -7.93 33.85
N GLU A 77 -4.00 -8.01 35.03
CA GLU A 77 -3.23 -6.92 35.65
C GLU A 77 -2.04 -6.44 34.79
N LYS A 78 -1.37 -7.37 34.10
CA LYS A 78 -0.17 -7.09 33.29
C LYS A 78 -0.48 -6.79 31.82
N CYS A 79 -1.74 -6.80 31.40
CA CYS A 79 -2.13 -6.48 30.04
C CYS A 79 -2.18 -4.97 29.81
N ASN A 80 -1.19 -4.42 29.11
CA ASN A 80 -1.14 -2.97 28.79
C ASN A 80 -2.16 -2.54 27.72
N PHE A 81 -2.90 -3.49 27.13
CA PHE A 81 -3.85 -3.24 26.04
C PHE A 81 -5.30 -3.43 26.47
N ASP A 82 -5.56 -3.67 27.75
CA ASP A 82 -6.89 -3.99 28.30
C ASP A 82 -7.60 -5.13 27.56
N ALA A 83 -6.79 -6.01 26.94
CA ALA A 83 -7.27 -7.12 26.11
C ALA A 83 -7.70 -8.35 26.90
N ILE A 84 -7.48 -8.40 28.23
CA ILE A 84 -7.94 -9.48 29.10
C ILE A 84 -8.87 -8.86 30.15
N THR A 85 -10.04 -9.47 30.33
CA THR A 85 -11.03 -9.01 31.31
C THR A 85 -10.70 -9.51 32.73
N GLU A 86 -11.37 -8.96 33.75
CA GLU A 86 -11.32 -9.47 35.13
C GLU A 86 -11.79 -10.92 35.23
N THR A 87 -12.68 -11.36 34.33
CA THR A 87 -13.14 -12.75 34.23
C THR A 87 -12.20 -13.64 33.41
N ILE A 88 -11.02 -13.12 33.08
CA ILE A 88 -9.96 -13.83 32.33
C ILE A 88 -10.43 -14.23 30.90
N GLU A 89 -11.19 -13.37 30.24
CA GLU A 89 -11.59 -13.52 28.85
C GLU A 89 -10.77 -12.61 27.93
N VAL A 90 -10.42 -13.09 26.73
CA VAL A 90 -9.60 -12.33 25.76
C VAL A 90 -10.52 -11.54 24.84
N LYS A 91 -10.39 -10.20 24.87
CA LYS A 91 -10.99 -9.28 23.89
C LYS A 91 -10.10 -9.26 22.63
N LYS A 92 -10.52 -10.02 21.63
CA LYS A 92 -9.71 -10.22 20.39
C LYS A 92 -9.31 -8.92 19.69
N GLY A 93 -10.19 -7.93 19.62
CA GLY A 93 -9.94 -6.64 18.97
C GLY A 93 -8.97 -5.69 19.70
N LEU A 94 -8.61 -6.00 20.98
CA LEU A 94 -7.66 -5.20 21.75
C LEU A 94 -6.32 -5.90 21.93
N CYS A 95 -6.19 -7.17 21.51
CA CYS A 95 -5.01 -7.98 21.76
C CYS A 95 -3.93 -7.75 20.70
N GLU A 96 -2.80 -7.18 21.10
CA GLU A 96 -1.61 -6.94 20.26
C GLU A 96 -0.65 -8.14 20.15
N GLY A 97 -1.00 -9.30 20.71
CA GLY A 97 -0.20 -10.52 20.59
C GLY A 97 1.18 -10.46 21.25
N CYS A 98 1.40 -9.58 22.21
CA CYS A 98 2.71 -9.32 22.83
C CYS A 98 3.26 -10.49 23.69
N GLY A 99 2.42 -11.47 24.07
CA GLY A 99 2.83 -12.66 24.84
C GLY A 99 3.04 -12.47 26.33
N VAL A 100 2.89 -11.26 26.89
CA VAL A 100 3.09 -11.00 28.33
C VAL A 100 2.20 -11.89 29.21
N CYS A 101 0.94 -12.10 28.81
CA CYS A 101 0.00 -12.92 29.54
C CYS A 101 0.41 -14.41 29.65
N ASP A 102 1.03 -14.96 28.60
CA ASP A 102 1.63 -16.30 28.60
C ASP A 102 2.83 -16.35 29.54
N TYR A 103 3.74 -15.38 29.40
CA TYR A 103 4.97 -15.29 30.20
C TYR A 103 4.70 -15.19 31.71
N VAL A 104 3.68 -14.41 32.12
CA VAL A 104 3.38 -14.21 33.56
C VAL A 104 2.47 -15.27 34.16
N CYS A 105 1.97 -16.23 33.37
CA CYS A 105 1.02 -17.22 33.86
C CYS A 105 1.68 -18.31 34.72
N PRO A 106 1.46 -18.33 36.04
CA PRO A 106 2.18 -19.26 36.93
C PRO A 106 1.72 -20.72 36.80
N SER A 107 0.54 -20.95 36.18
CA SER A 107 -0.01 -22.28 35.95
C SER A 107 0.22 -22.80 34.54
N GLY A 108 0.84 -22.00 33.66
CA GLY A 108 0.98 -22.35 32.23
C GLY A 108 -0.33 -22.59 31.53
N ALA A 109 -1.38 -21.87 31.93
CA ALA A 109 -2.71 -21.99 31.38
C ALA A 109 -2.91 -21.23 30.07
N ILE A 110 -1.96 -20.40 29.64
CA ILE A 110 -2.04 -19.58 28.45
C ILE A 110 -1.04 -20.08 27.42
N THR A 111 -1.46 -20.18 26.17
CA THR A 111 -0.58 -20.56 25.06
C THR A 111 -0.81 -19.57 23.91
N MET A 112 0.28 -19.06 23.34
CA MET A 112 0.21 -18.18 22.16
C MET A 112 0.11 -19.01 20.89
N VAL A 113 -1.02 -18.90 20.17
CA VAL A 113 -1.29 -19.60 18.92
C VAL A 113 -1.25 -18.64 17.73
N ASP A 114 -0.86 -19.15 16.57
CA ASP A 114 -0.87 -18.38 15.32
C ASP A 114 -2.28 -17.92 15.00
N HIS A 115 -2.39 -16.64 14.58
CA HIS A 115 -3.66 -16.03 14.25
C HIS A 115 -3.62 -15.44 12.85
N PRO A 116 -4.39 -16.00 11.90
CA PRO A 116 -4.48 -15.41 10.55
C PRO A 116 -5.24 -14.10 10.60
N ILE A 117 -4.60 -13.04 10.09
CA ILE A 117 -5.17 -11.68 10.05
C ILE A 117 -5.43 -11.18 8.64
N GLY A 118 -5.10 -11.97 7.63
CA GLY A 118 -5.31 -11.61 6.23
C GLY A 118 -5.05 -12.78 5.30
N LYS A 119 -5.22 -12.52 4.01
CA LYS A 119 -4.88 -13.44 2.93
C LYS A 119 -4.03 -12.72 1.90
N ILE A 120 -3.07 -13.44 1.32
CA ILE A 120 -2.22 -12.98 0.23
C ILE A 120 -2.58 -13.79 -1.00
N TYR A 121 -2.69 -13.12 -2.12
CA TYR A 121 -3.04 -13.70 -3.40
C TYR A 121 -1.93 -13.45 -4.41
N GLN A 122 -1.60 -14.46 -5.19
CA GLN A 122 -0.89 -14.31 -6.44
C GLN A 122 -1.88 -14.51 -7.57
N ARG A 123 -1.92 -13.58 -8.51
CA ARG A 123 -2.84 -13.59 -9.63
C ARG A 123 -2.09 -13.52 -10.94
N ARG A 124 -2.67 -14.12 -11.97
CA ARG A 124 -2.26 -13.91 -13.33
C ARG A 124 -3.03 -12.71 -13.91
N THR A 125 -2.31 -11.87 -14.64
CA THR A 125 -2.86 -10.80 -15.48
C THR A 125 -2.30 -10.90 -16.88
N ILE A 126 -2.88 -10.18 -17.84
CA ILE A 126 -2.33 -10.12 -19.21
C ILE A 126 -0.96 -9.42 -19.29
N PHE A 127 -0.54 -8.71 -18.22
CA PHE A 127 0.69 -7.92 -18.18
C PHE A 127 1.81 -8.59 -17.37
N GLY A 128 1.50 -9.61 -16.59
CA GLY A 128 2.41 -10.30 -15.68
C GLY A 128 1.73 -10.76 -14.40
N SER A 129 2.48 -11.21 -13.43
CA SER A 129 1.94 -11.60 -12.13
C SER A 129 1.58 -10.38 -11.28
N MET A 130 0.48 -10.48 -10.54
CA MET A 130 0.06 -9.50 -9.54
C MET A 130 0.02 -10.15 -8.16
N ILE A 131 0.56 -9.47 -7.17
CA ILE A 131 0.47 -9.85 -5.76
C ILE A 131 -0.40 -8.82 -5.05
N ASP A 132 -1.48 -9.27 -4.46
CA ASP A 132 -2.36 -8.46 -3.62
C ASP A 132 -2.62 -9.16 -2.28
N ALA A 133 -3.08 -8.41 -1.31
CA ALA A 133 -3.50 -8.97 -0.05
C ALA A 133 -4.75 -8.27 0.47
N ARG A 134 -5.45 -8.94 1.35
CA ARG A 134 -6.62 -8.38 2.03
C ARG A 134 -6.56 -8.68 3.51
N LEU A 135 -6.63 -7.63 4.30
CA LEU A 135 -6.75 -7.73 5.75
C LEU A 135 -8.16 -8.24 6.12
N VAL A 136 -8.25 -9.04 7.15
CA VAL A 136 -9.55 -9.41 7.75
C VAL A 136 -10.14 -8.16 8.42
N PRO A 137 -11.41 -7.82 8.18
CA PRO A 137 -12.03 -6.64 8.78
C PRO A 137 -11.91 -6.62 10.31
N GLY A 138 -11.42 -5.50 10.86
CA GLY A 138 -11.18 -5.33 12.30
C GLY A 138 -9.84 -5.87 12.81
N GLU A 139 -9.00 -6.42 11.93
CA GLU A 139 -7.61 -6.74 12.27
C GLU A 139 -6.68 -5.56 11.97
N GLU A 140 -5.60 -5.44 12.74
CA GLU A 140 -4.54 -4.45 12.57
C GLU A 140 -3.27 -5.11 12.01
N SER A 141 -2.21 -4.34 11.78
CA SER A 141 -0.93 -4.79 11.20
C SER A 141 -0.86 -4.73 9.67
N SER A 142 -1.54 -3.76 9.05
CA SER A 142 -1.46 -3.51 7.61
C SER A 142 -0.01 -3.35 7.11
N GLY A 143 0.87 -2.69 7.88
CA GLY A 143 2.29 -2.53 7.53
C GLY A 143 3.07 -3.85 7.38
N LYS A 144 2.80 -4.85 8.24
CA LYS A 144 3.43 -6.18 8.11
C LYS A 144 2.92 -6.92 6.88
N LEU A 145 1.62 -6.82 6.60
CA LEU A 145 1.00 -7.43 5.43
C LEU A 145 1.55 -6.82 4.14
N VAL A 146 1.68 -5.49 4.07
CA VAL A 146 2.33 -4.77 2.96
C VAL A 146 3.77 -5.24 2.75
N SER A 147 4.54 -5.38 3.84
CA SER A 147 5.91 -5.88 3.75
C SER A 147 5.97 -7.30 3.16
N GLU A 148 5.01 -8.17 3.49
CA GLU A 148 4.95 -9.52 2.93
C GLU A 148 4.50 -9.50 1.46
N VAL A 149 3.54 -8.64 1.05
CA VAL A 149 3.17 -8.42 -0.36
C VAL A 149 4.40 -8.03 -1.17
N ARG A 150 5.18 -7.06 -0.71
CA ARG A 150 6.40 -6.61 -1.38
C ARG A 150 7.46 -7.71 -1.46
N LYS A 151 7.67 -8.46 -0.38
CA LYS A 151 8.60 -9.59 -0.37
C LYS A 151 8.20 -10.64 -1.41
N ARG A 152 6.93 -11.04 -1.46
CA ARG A 152 6.41 -12.00 -2.45
C ARG A 152 6.55 -11.46 -3.87
N SER A 153 6.27 -10.16 -4.08
CA SER A 153 6.46 -9.54 -5.39
C SER A 153 7.91 -9.62 -5.87
N LYS A 154 8.88 -9.45 -4.98
CA LYS A 154 10.31 -9.63 -5.30
C LYS A 154 10.65 -11.08 -5.64
N GLU A 155 10.15 -12.04 -4.86
CA GLU A 155 10.37 -13.47 -5.12
C GLU A 155 9.81 -13.88 -6.48
N VAL A 156 8.60 -13.42 -6.81
CA VAL A 156 7.96 -13.66 -8.11
C VAL A 156 8.72 -12.96 -9.23
N ALA A 157 9.14 -11.71 -9.06
CA ALA A 157 9.90 -10.97 -10.05
C ALA A 157 11.24 -11.67 -10.39
N LEU A 158 11.93 -12.20 -9.39
CA LEU A 158 13.15 -12.96 -9.61
C LEU A 158 12.89 -14.26 -10.38
N THR A 159 11.82 -14.96 -10.06
CA THR A 159 11.43 -16.22 -10.70
C THR A 159 11.03 -16.02 -12.16
N GLU A 160 10.25 -14.99 -12.43
CA GLU A 160 9.74 -14.64 -13.77
C GLU A 160 10.70 -13.79 -14.59
N LYS A 161 11.85 -13.40 -13.99
CA LYS A 161 12.84 -12.49 -14.58
C LYS A 161 12.22 -11.15 -14.98
N ALA A 162 11.29 -10.66 -14.15
CA ALA A 162 10.72 -9.34 -14.30
C ALA A 162 11.78 -8.26 -14.00
N GLU A 163 11.74 -7.19 -14.76
CA GLU A 163 12.69 -6.09 -14.65
C GLU A 163 12.19 -5.00 -13.70
N THR A 164 10.86 -4.87 -13.56
CA THR A 164 10.20 -3.84 -12.77
C THR A 164 9.10 -4.42 -11.89
N ILE A 165 8.96 -3.87 -10.69
CA ILE A 165 7.80 -4.04 -9.81
C ILE A 165 7.09 -2.70 -9.70
N LEU A 166 5.84 -2.64 -10.17
CA LEU A 166 4.96 -1.48 -9.99
C LEU A 166 4.13 -1.68 -8.73
N ILE A 167 4.23 -0.74 -7.78
CA ILE A 167 3.63 -0.86 -6.46
C ILE A 167 2.54 0.21 -6.31
N ASP A 168 1.28 -0.20 -6.16
CA ASP A 168 0.20 0.70 -5.72
C ASP A 168 0.19 0.76 -4.19
N GLY A 169 0.54 1.91 -3.64
CA GLY A 169 0.60 2.08 -2.20
C GLY A 169 -0.72 2.59 -1.61
N SER A 170 -0.91 2.39 -0.32
CA SER A 170 -2.02 3.00 0.41
C SER A 170 -1.88 4.52 0.49
N PRO A 171 -2.97 5.26 0.65
CA PRO A 171 -2.91 6.69 0.92
C PRO A 171 -2.48 7.01 2.36
N GLY A 172 -1.97 8.21 2.58
CA GLY A 172 -1.62 8.72 3.92
C GLY A 172 -0.15 8.62 4.25
N ILE A 173 0.16 8.48 5.54
CA ILE A 173 1.53 8.44 6.10
C ILE A 173 1.68 7.36 7.20
N ALA A 174 0.76 6.42 7.28
CA ALA A 174 0.76 5.35 8.28
C ALA A 174 1.78 4.25 7.97
N CYS A 175 1.86 3.23 8.82
CA CYS A 175 2.82 2.14 8.71
C CYS A 175 2.78 1.40 7.36
N ASN A 176 1.62 1.32 6.72
CA ASN A 176 1.45 0.73 5.40
C ASN A 176 2.19 1.53 4.31
N VAL A 177 2.16 2.88 4.35
CA VAL A 177 2.92 3.73 3.42
C VAL A 177 4.42 3.60 3.67
N ILE A 178 4.86 3.60 4.94
CA ILE A 178 6.26 3.38 5.30
C ILE A 178 6.74 2.04 4.74
N SER A 179 5.96 0.97 4.95
CA SER A 179 6.28 -0.36 4.41
C SER A 179 6.29 -0.40 2.88
N THR A 180 5.46 0.43 2.23
CA THR A 180 5.41 0.55 0.77
C THR A 180 6.68 1.19 0.20
N ILE A 181 7.16 2.30 0.80
CA ILE A 181 8.26 3.10 0.24
C ILE A 181 9.65 2.65 0.68
N SER A 182 9.77 1.92 1.80
CA SER A 182 11.08 1.55 2.35
C SER A 182 11.93 0.76 1.35
N GLY A 183 13.02 1.37 0.85
CA GLY A 183 13.96 0.71 -0.05
C GLY A 183 13.47 0.52 -1.50
N VAL A 184 12.46 1.28 -1.95
CA VAL A 184 12.10 1.34 -3.38
C VAL A 184 13.11 2.16 -4.16
N SER A 185 13.20 1.93 -5.46
CA SER A 185 14.08 2.70 -6.35
C SER A 185 13.57 4.13 -6.55
N LYS A 186 12.25 4.29 -6.72
CA LYS A 186 11.58 5.58 -6.91
C LYS A 186 10.21 5.60 -6.24
N ALA A 187 9.83 6.72 -5.63
CA ALA A 187 8.48 6.99 -5.15
C ALA A 187 7.83 8.10 -6.00
N LEU A 188 6.73 7.76 -6.64
CA LEU A 188 5.88 8.70 -7.38
C LEU A 188 4.76 9.18 -6.46
N ILE A 189 4.80 10.43 -6.05
CA ILE A 189 3.82 11.02 -5.14
C ILE A 189 2.77 11.76 -5.94
N VAL A 190 1.54 11.24 -5.92
CA VAL A 190 0.40 11.86 -6.62
C VAL A 190 -0.31 12.81 -5.68
N THR A 191 -0.43 14.08 -6.11
CA THR A 191 -1.18 15.11 -5.39
C THR A 191 -2.20 15.80 -6.29
N GLU A 192 -3.13 16.54 -5.70
CA GLU A 192 -4.12 17.36 -6.37
C GLU A 192 -3.96 18.83 -5.95
N PRO A 193 -4.33 19.81 -6.80
CA PRO A 193 -4.21 21.23 -6.51
C PRO A 193 -5.30 21.70 -5.54
N THR A 194 -5.19 21.29 -4.27
CA THR A 194 -6.09 21.65 -3.17
C THR A 194 -5.29 21.97 -1.91
N LEU A 195 -5.87 22.75 -0.98
CA LEU A 195 -5.25 23.05 0.31
C LEU A 195 -4.87 21.78 1.10
N SER A 196 -5.76 20.77 1.12
CA SER A 196 -5.42 19.49 1.74
C SER A 196 -4.34 18.76 0.97
N GLY A 197 -4.34 18.83 -0.39
CA GLY A 197 -3.34 18.19 -1.24
C GLY A 197 -1.93 18.66 -0.94
N ILE A 198 -1.69 19.97 -0.85
CA ILE A 198 -0.36 20.51 -0.53
C ILE A 198 0.06 20.19 0.92
N HIS A 199 -0.87 20.22 1.87
CA HIS A 199 -0.59 19.85 3.25
C HIS A 199 -0.15 18.38 3.36
N ASP A 200 -0.89 17.47 2.72
CA ASP A 200 -0.60 16.05 2.74
C ASP A 200 0.66 15.70 1.92
N LEU A 201 0.90 16.42 0.81
CA LEU A 201 2.14 16.33 0.04
C LEU A 201 3.37 16.59 0.91
N LYS A 202 3.36 17.68 1.71
CA LYS A 202 4.46 18.02 2.61
C LYS A 202 4.76 16.89 3.60
N ARG A 203 3.73 16.25 4.15
CA ARG A 203 3.88 15.13 5.10
C ARG A 203 4.48 13.89 4.45
N VAL A 204 4.02 13.54 3.24
CA VAL A 204 4.56 12.37 2.50
C VAL A 204 5.99 12.62 2.06
N LEU A 205 6.34 13.84 1.65
CA LEU A 205 7.72 14.21 1.31
C LEU A 205 8.66 14.10 2.50
N SER A 206 8.27 14.61 3.66
CA SER A 206 9.06 14.46 4.89
C SER A 206 9.28 12.98 5.24
N LEU A 207 8.27 12.13 4.99
CA LEU A 207 8.39 10.69 5.17
C LEU A 207 9.39 10.09 4.18
N SER A 208 9.31 10.44 2.90
CA SER A 208 10.23 9.94 1.87
C SER A 208 11.68 10.34 2.15
N GLU A 209 11.91 11.55 2.62
CA GLU A 209 13.23 12.05 3.05
C GLU A 209 13.77 11.23 4.24
N MET A 210 12.94 11.00 5.27
CA MET A 210 13.31 10.19 6.44
C MET A 210 13.80 8.79 6.06
N PHE A 211 13.22 8.19 5.01
CA PHE A 211 13.60 6.88 4.52
C PHE A 211 14.61 6.91 3.36
N SER A 212 15.14 8.10 3.02
CA SER A 212 16.12 8.30 1.94
C SER A 212 15.63 7.75 0.59
N VAL A 213 14.35 7.93 0.28
CA VAL A 213 13.73 7.49 -0.98
C VAL A 213 13.64 8.67 -1.93
N GLU A 214 14.10 8.47 -3.18
CA GLU A 214 13.95 9.46 -4.24
C GLU A 214 12.47 9.65 -4.58
N ALA A 215 11.93 10.83 -4.24
CA ALA A 215 10.54 11.20 -4.48
C ALA A 215 10.41 12.09 -5.71
N LYS A 216 9.43 11.80 -6.58
CA LYS A 216 9.03 12.63 -7.71
C LYS A 216 7.55 12.94 -7.62
N ILE A 217 7.18 14.16 -7.99
CA ILE A 217 5.82 14.65 -7.83
C ILE A 217 5.05 14.56 -9.14
N ILE A 218 3.79 14.16 -9.03
CA ILE A 218 2.80 14.15 -10.10
C ILE A 218 1.60 14.97 -9.63
N ILE A 219 1.26 16.04 -10.35
CA ILE A 219 0.09 16.86 -10.05
C ILE A 219 -1.05 16.38 -10.93
N ASN A 220 -2.01 15.69 -10.33
CA ASN A 220 -3.21 15.23 -11.01
C ASN A 220 -4.30 16.30 -10.99
N LYS A 221 -5.09 16.39 -12.06
CA LYS A 221 -6.19 17.36 -12.22
C LYS A 221 -5.69 18.81 -12.08
N TYR A 222 -4.51 19.08 -12.65
CA TYR A 222 -3.79 20.33 -12.43
C TYR A 222 -4.58 21.56 -12.89
N ASP A 223 -5.42 21.42 -13.91
CA ASP A 223 -6.24 22.46 -14.53
C ASP A 223 -7.45 22.90 -13.71
N LEU A 224 -7.76 22.20 -12.62
CA LEU A 224 -8.88 22.58 -11.73
C LEU A 224 -8.57 23.78 -10.83
N ASN A 225 -7.30 24.05 -10.52
CA ASN A 225 -6.91 25.19 -9.69
C ASN A 225 -5.45 25.57 -9.94
N LEU A 226 -5.21 26.48 -10.87
CA LEU A 226 -3.86 26.90 -11.29
C LEU A 226 -3.11 27.65 -10.20
N ASP A 227 -3.78 28.45 -9.37
CA ASP A 227 -3.15 29.17 -8.27
C ASP A 227 -2.53 28.18 -7.27
N MET A 228 -3.24 27.10 -6.97
CA MET A 228 -2.75 26.05 -6.09
C MET A 228 -1.62 25.23 -6.73
N VAL A 229 -1.63 25.06 -8.05
CA VAL A 229 -0.51 24.45 -8.78
C VAL A 229 0.74 25.30 -8.62
N GLU A 230 0.65 26.64 -8.76
CA GLU A 230 1.79 27.53 -8.55
C GLU A 230 2.35 27.43 -7.12
N GLU A 231 1.49 27.30 -6.11
CA GLU A 231 1.94 27.06 -4.73
C GLU A 231 2.69 25.73 -4.56
N ILE A 232 2.18 24.65 -5.18
CA ILE A 232 2.85 23.35 -5.17
C ILE A 232 4.19 23.43 -5.89
N GLU A 233 4.26 24.08 -7.06
CA GLU A 233 5.48 24.26 -7.84
C GLU A 233 6.53 25.06 -7.06
N LYS A 234 6.12 26.16 -6.43
CA LYS A 234 6.98 26.98 -5.59
C LYS A 234 7.57 26.15 -4.44
N TYR A 235 6.72 25.41 -3.74
CA TYR A 235 7.15 24.56 -2.65
C TYR A 235 8.14 23.48 -3.12
N CYS A 236 7.84 22.77 -4.20
CA CYS A 236 8.72 21.74 -4.76
C CYS A 236 10.07 22.31 -5.18
N LYS A 237 10.07 23.50 -5.80
CA LYS A 237 11.30 24.22 -6.18
C LYS A 237 12.15 24.61 -4.95
N GLU A 238 11.52 25.11 -3.89
CA GLU A 238 12.21 25.46 -2.65
C GLU A 238 12.85 24.24 -1.96
N GLN A 239 12.23 23.06 -2.10
CA GLN A 239 12.72 21.80 -1.56
C GLN A 239 13.63 21.03 -2.54
N ASN A 240 13.89 21.55 -3.75
CA ASN A 240 14.66 20.90 -4.82
C ASN A 240 14.08 19.53 -5.22
N ILE A 241 12.74 19.44 -5.33
CA ILE A 241 12.01 18.22 -5.71
C ILE A 241 11.39 18.42 -7.09
N ASP A 242 11.57 17.43 -7.97
CA ASP A 242 11.06 17.51 -9.33
C ASP A 242 9.57 17.18 -9.43
N ILE A 243 8.85 18.01 -10.16
CA ILE A 243 7.52 17.67 -10.69
C ILE A 243 7.73 17.12 -12.09
N ILE A 244 7.42 15.83 -12.27
CA ILE A 244 7.74 15.10 -13.50
C ILE A 244 6.54 14.92 -14.43
N LEU A 245 5.32 15.15 -13.94
CA LEU A 245 4.10 15.05 -14.73
C LEU A 245 2.99 15.92 -14.16
N LYS A 246 2.21 16.55 -15.05
CA LYS A 246 0.94 17.20 -14.74
C LYS A 246 -0.16 16.55 -15.57
N ILE A 247 -1.18 16.00 -14.92
CA ILE A 247 -2.29 15.31 -15.58
C ILE A 247 -3.52 16.23 -15.54
N PRO A 248 -4.15 16.56 -16.67
CA PRO A 248 -5.38 17.36 -16.66
C PRO A 248 -6.56 16.56 -16.09
N PHE A 249 -7.61 17.26 -15.69
CA PHE A 249 -8.88 16.62 -15.41
C PHE A 249 -9.55 16.18 -16.71
N GLU A 250 -9.53 14.90 -16.97
CA GLU A 250 -10.11 14.34 -18.19
C GLU A 250 -11.26 13.39 -17.83
N LYS A 251 -12.49 13.77 -18.18
CA LYS A 251 -13.69 12.98 -17.85
C LYS A 251 -13.64 11.56 -18.42
N LYS A 252 -13.04 11.39 -19.59
CA LYS A 252 -12.85 10.09 -20.23
C LYS A 252 -11.98 9.13 -19.41
N ILE A 253 -11.05 9.64 -18.59
CA ILE A 253 -10.26 8.81 -17.67
C ILE A 253 -11.18 8.18 -16.61
N VAL A 254 -12.10 8.98 -16.04
CA VAL A 254 -13.07 8.49 -15.05
C VAL A 254 -14.03 7.48 -15.70
N GLU A 255 -14.53 7.79 -16.89
CA GLU A 255 -15.43 6.92 -17.64
C GLU A 255 -14.77 5.59 -18.02
N SER A 256 -13.47 5.59 -18.39
CA SER A 256 -12.75 4.35 -18.70
C SER A 256 -12.67 3.42 -17.51
N ILE A 257 -12.29 3.93 -16.32
CA ILE A 257 -12.23 3.15 -15.07
C ILE A 257 -13.62 2.61 -14.70
N SER A 258 -14.67 3.44 -14.80
CA SER A 258 -16.06 3.00 -14.54
C SER A 258 -16.53 1.90 -15.49
N ASN A 259 -15.97 1.83 -16.70
CA ASN A 259 -16.22 0.78 -17.68
C ASN A 259 -15.20 -0.37 -17.62
N LEU A 260 -14.43 -0.48 -16.53
CA LEU A 260 -13.41 -1.50 -16.32
C LEU A 260 -12.35 -1.54 -17.43
N LYS A 261 -11.94 -0.37 -17.93
CA LYS A 261 -10.89 -0.23 -18.94
C LYS A 261 -9.69 0.53 -18.40
N ILE A 262 -8.52 0.17 -18.83
CA ILE A 262 -7.28 0.89 -18.52
C ILE A 262 -7.27 2.20 -19.33
N PRO A 263 -7.12 3.37 -18.68
CA PRO A 263 -7.28 4.66 -19.37
C PRO A 263 -6.34 4.85 -20.57
N SER A 264 -5.08 4.45 -20.44
CA SER A 264 -4.08 4.61 -21.52
C SER A 264 -4.27 3.68 -22.70
N THR A 265 -5.19 2.71 -22.63
CA THR A 265 -5.60 1.87 -23.77
C THR A 265 -6.85 2.38 -24.47
N CYS A 266 -7.40 3.50 -23.99
CA CYS A 266 -8.56 4.17 -24.58
C CYS A 266 -8.10 5.37 -25.42
N ASP A 267 -8.98 5.81 -26.33
CA ASP A 267 -8.76 7.01 -27.15
C ASP A 267 -8.89 8.29 -26.29
N ILE A 268 -7.83 8.58 -25.53
CA ILE A 268 -7.70 9.74 -24.65
C ILE A 268 -6.43 10.49 -25.06
N PRO A 269 -6.53 11.70 -25.64
CA PRO A 269 -5.40 12.43 -26.24
C PRO A 269 -4.22 12.65 -25.29
N PHE A 270 -4.48 12.77 -23.98
CA PHE A 270 -3.41 12.96 -22.99
C PHE A 270 -2.38 11.82 -23.01
N PHE A 271 -2.81 10.56 -23.19
CA PHE A 271 -1.89 9.40 -23.19
C PHE A 271 -1.08 9.25 -24.50
N GLU A 272 -1.40 10.04 -25.52
CA GLU A 272 -0.63 10.15 -26.77
C GLU A 272 0.29 11.38 -26.78
N SER A 273 0.20 12.24 -25.75
CA SER A 273 0.98 13.47 -25.65
C SER A 273 2.47 13.19 -25.44
N SER A 274 3.30 14.13 -25.93
CA SER A 274 4.74 14.06 -25.71
C SER A 274 5.14 14.15 -24.23
N GLU A 275 4.31 14.74 -23.40
CA GLU A 275 4.51 14.85 -21.95
C GLU A 275 4.36 13.49 -21.28
N TRP A 276 3.28 12.76 -21.59
CA TRP A 276 3.05 11.41 -21.11
C TRP A 276 4.14 10.44 -21.58
N LEU A 277 4.50 10.46 -22.85
CA LEU A 277 5.52 9.55 -23.39
C LEU A 277 6.91 9.80 -22.78
N LYS A 278 7.29 11.06 -22.54
CA LYS A 278 8.52 11.40 -21.81
C LYS A 278 8.50 10.94 -20.37
N PHE A 279 7.36 11.04 -19.70
CA PHE A 279 7.18 10.51 -18.36
C PHE A 279 7.39 8.98 -18.33
N ILE A 280 6.77 8.24 -19.25
CA ILE A 280 6.94 6.79 -19.36
C ILE A 280 8.42 6.44 -19.60
N GLU A 281 9.08 7.12 -20.56
CA GLU A 281 10.51 6.92 -20.80
C GLU A 281 11.39 7.19 -19.57
N TYR A 282 11.03 8.20 -18.77
CA TYR A 282 11.74 8.54 -17.54
C TYR A 282 11.59 7.45 -16.47
N ILE A 283 10.41 6.88 -16.30
CA ILE A 283 10.18 5.87 -15.26
C ILE A 283 10.70 4.48 -15.63
N GLN A 284 10.91 4.20 -16.91
CA GLN A 284 11.51 2.95 -17.39
C GLN A 284 13.04 2.89 -17.22
N LYS A 285 13.69 4.04 -17.05
CA LYS A 285 15.14 4.19 -16.77
C LYS A 285 15.43 4.04 -15.28
#